data_61d4d31d9766add30fc011cee106b0b9
#
_entry.id   61d4d31d9766add30fc011cee106b0b9
#
_cell.length_a   1.000
_cell.length_b   1.000
_cell.length_c   1.000
_cell.angle_alpha   90.00
_cell.angle_beta   90.00
_cell.angle_gamma   90.00
#
_symmetry.space_group_name_H-M   'P 1'
#
loop_
_entity.id
_entity.type
_entity.pdbx_description
1 polymer ?
#
loop_
_entity_poly.entity_id
_entity_poly.type
_entity_poly.pdbx_seq_one_letter_code
_entity_poly.pdbx_strand_id
1 'polypeptide(L)'
;MDADLNHSPEEIPLFMKCMETDQPDIIIGSRYIKNAKLLNMPLWKRFVSKLTNITFSIILITSVKDKTSGYRLYKQKILQNIASSFKSRNFEFVIEMLMIALKNKYKIQEIPITFNYRIYGKSKMNLFKTAKGYAKLLLYRNKIQIK
;
A
#
# COMPACT_ATOMS: atom_id res chain seq x y z
N MET A 1 -0.49 6.65 -7.25
CA MET A 1 0.78 7.36 -6.94
C MET A 1 0.43 8.70 -6.32
N ASP A 2 1.13 9.08 -5.26
CA ASP A 2 0.95 10.40 -4.65
C ASP A 2 1.64 11.49 -5.51
N ALA A 3 1.10 12.71 -5.49
CA ALA A 3 1.60 13.84 -6.30
C ALA A 3 2.79 14.59 -5.65
N ASP A 4 3.40 14.02 -4.61
CA ASP A 4 4.47 14.65 -3.82
C ASP A 4 5.89 14.26 -4.27
N LEU A 5 5.99 13.56 -5.40
CA LEU A 5 7.24 13.08 -6.03
C LEU A 5 8.09 12.16 -5.14
N ASN A 6 7.53 11.61 -4.07
CA ASN A 6 8.22 10.59 -3.28
C ASN A 6 8.38 9.27 -4.07
N HIS A 7 7.51 9.05 -5.05
CA HIS A 7 7.57 7.93 -5.99
C HIS A 7 7.96 8.46 -7.38
N SER A 8 8.92 7.80 -8.03
CA SER A 8 9.34 8.21 -9.37
C SER A 8 8.32 7.78 -10.44
N PRO A 9 7.80 8.73 -11.26
CA PRO A 9 7.00 8.39 -12.42
C PRO A 9 7.73 7.50 -13.45
N GLU A 10 9.07 7.57 -13.47
CA GLU A 10 9.92 6.79 -14.35
C GLU A 10 9.85 5.28 -14.08
N GLU A 11 9.31 4.89 -12.93
CA GLU A 11 9.09 3.48 -12.57
C GLU A 11 7.76 2.93 -13.11
N ILE A 12 6.86 3.77 -13.66
CA ILE A 12 5.58 3.33 -14.23
C ILE A 12 5.75 2.25 -15.31
N PRO A 13 6.73 2.34 -16.24
CA PRO A 13 6.98 1.27 -17.22
C PRO A 13 7.25 -0.10 -16.59
N LEU A 14 7.85 -0.16 -15.39
CA LEU A 14 8.08 -1.43 -14.68
C LEU A 14 6.77 -2.08 -14.23
N PHE A 15 5.82 -1.26 -13.77
CA PHE A 15 4.48 -1.73 -13.41
C PHE A 15 3.73 -2.25 -14.64
N MET A 16 3.81 -1.53 -15.76
CA MET A 16 3.16 -1.93 -17.01
C MET A 16 3.73 -3.25 -17.52
N LYS A 17 5.04 -3.37 -17.58
CA LYS A 17 5.71 -4.61 -17.98
C LYS A 17 5.30 -5.80 -17.09
N CYS A 18 5.30 -5.62 -15.77
CA CYS A 18 4.87 -6.66 -14.83
C CYS A 18 3.39 -7.04 -15.03
N MET A 19 2.52 -6.05 -15.33
CA MET A 19 1.11 -6.30 -15.63
C MET A 19 0.93 -7.14 -16.89
N GLU A 20 1.75 -6.92 -17.92
CA GLU A 20 1.72 -7.65 -19.19
C GLU A 20 2.27 -9.07 -19.06
N THR A 21 3.42 -9.25 -18.37
CA THR A 21 4.11 -10.54 -18.29
C THR A 21 3.46 -11.50 -17.28
N ASP A 22 3.26 -11.06 -16.05
CA ASP A 22 2.84 -11.91 -14.93
C ASP A 22 1.32 -11.86 -14.69
N GLN A 23 0.65 -10.91 -15.33
CA GLN A 23 -0.79 -10.67 -15.28
C GLN A 23 -1.41 -10.70 -13.87
N PRO A 24 -0.80 -10.05 -12.86
CA PRO A 24 -1.41 -9.94 -11.55
C PRO A 24 -2.68 -9.07 -11.64
N ASP A 25 -3.52 -9.13 -10.61
CA ASP A 25 -4.69 -8.26 -10.50
C ASP A 25 -4.32 -6.90 -9.91
N ILE A 26 -3.30 -6.89 -9.05
CA ILE A 26 -2.79 -5.71 -8.34
C ILE A 26 -1.27 -5.78 -8.27
N ILE A 27 -0.60 -4.68 -8.58
CA ILE A 27 0.84 -4.51 -8.36
C ILE A 27 1.05 -3.46 -7.28
N ILE A 28 1.90 -3.77 -6.31
CA ILE A 28 2.31 -2.87 -5.23
C ILE A 28 3.79 -2.53 -5.43
N GLY A 29 4.09 -1.25 -5.57
CA GLY A 29 5.46 -0.75 -5.48
C GLY A 29 5.94 -0.84 -4.03
N SER A 30 6.85 -1.76 -3.76
CA SER A 30 7.28 -2.12 -2.41
C SER A 30 8.63 -1.51 -2.06
N ARG A 31 8.71 -0.95 -0.86
CA ARG A 31 9.92 -0.38 -0.26
C ARG A 31 10.72 -1.41 0.54
N TYR A 32 10.18 -2.63 0.72
CA TYR A 32 10.69 -3.62 1.69
C TYR A 32 11.03 -4.97 1.08
N ILE A 33 11.05 -5.09 -0.24
CA ILE A 33 11.56 -6.27 -0.95
C ILE A 33 12.99 -6.05 -1.44
N LYS A 34 13.64 -7.12 -1.90
CA LYS A 34 15.00 -7.06 -2.46
C LYS A 34 15.06 -6.03 -3.61
N ASN A 35 16.14 -5.28 -3.70
CA ASN A 35 16.39 -4.21 -4.67
C ASN A 35 15.57 -2.91 -4.50
N ALA A 36 14.65 -2.83 -3.54
CA ALA A 36 14.00 -1.58 -3.21
C ALA A 36 14.94 -0.59 -2.51
N LYS A 37 14.75 0.71 -2.74
CA LYS A 37 15.57 1.77 -2.16
C LYS A 37 14.72 2.74 -1.34
N LEU A 38 15.19 3.06 -0.14
CA LEU A 38 14.62 4.08 0.74
C LEU A 38 15.65 5.20 0.91
N LEU A 39 15.41 6.33 0.25
CA LEU A 39 16.31 7.48 0.26
C LEU A 39 15.75 8.56 1.19
N ASN A 40 16.63 9.24 1.92
CA ASN A 40 16.32 10.43 2.74
C ASN A 40 15.24 10.24 3.82
N MET A 41 14.82 9.02 4.10
CA MET A 41 13.79 8.75 5.11
C MET A 41 14.38 8.68 6.51
N PRO A 42 13.95 9.53 7.47
CA PRO A 42 14.41 9.49 8.85
C PRO A 42 14.26 8.11 9.47
N LEU A 43 15.26 7.66 10.23
CA LEU A 43 15.32 6.30 10.81
C LEU A 43 14.10 5.96 11.64
N TRP A 44 13.61 6.88 12.46
CA TRP A 44 12.42 6.67 13.28
C TRP A 44 11.15 6.43 12.44
N LYS A 45 10.98 7.15 11.30
CA LYS A 45 9.85 6.93 10.38
C LYS A 45 9.98 5.59 9.68
N ARG A 46 11.20 5.21 9.31
CA ARG A 46 11.48 3.89 8.75
C ARG A 46 11.13 2.77 9.72
N PHE A 47 11.49 2.95 11.01
CA PHE A 47 11.15 2.01 12.07
C PHE A 47 9.63 1.88 12.26
N VAL A 48 8.92 3.01 12.42
CA VAL A 48 7.45 3.04 12.56
C VAL A 48 6.77 2.38 11.37
N SER A 49 7.19 2.71 10.15
CA SER A 49 6.62 2.12 8.93
C SER A 49 6.87 0.60 8.86
N LYS A 50 8.07 0.15 9.22
CA LYS A 50 8.41 -1.29 9.26
C LYS A 50 7.58 -2.03 10.31
N LEU A 51 7.47 -1.46 11.52
CA LEU A 51 6.66 -2.03 12.60
C LEU A 51 5.18 -2.14 12.17
N THR A 52 4.62 -1.10 11.57
CA THR A 52 3.25 -1.11 11.01
C THR A 52 3.08 -2.24 10.00
N ASN A 53 4.02 -2.40 9.07
CA ASN A 53 3.95 -3.46 8.08
C ASN A 53 4.03 -4.86 8.68
N ILE A 54 4.88 -5.07 9.71
CA ILE A 54 4.98 -6.34 10.44
C ILE A 54 3.66 -6.64 11.16
N THR A 55 3.12 -5.67 11.90
CA THR A 55 1.85 -5.82 12.61
C THR A 55 0.72 -6.23 11.67
N PHE A 56 0.59 -5.56 10.53
CA PHE A 56 -0.41 -5.94 9.52
C PHE A 56 -0.09 -7.27 8.81
N SER A 57 1.16 -7.72 8.73
CA SER A 57 1.49 -9.06 8.22
C SER A 57 0.88 -10.15 9.09
N ILE A 58 1.02 -9.99 10.40
CA ILE A 58 0.48 -10.95 11.38
C ILE A 58 -1.05 -10.94 11.36
N ILE A 59 -1.65 -9.74 11.37
CA ILE A 59 -3.11 -9.59 11.45
C ILE A 59 -3.82 -10.06 10.18
N LEU A 60 -3.24 -9.78 9.00
CA LEU A 60 -3.85 -10.10 7.70
C LEU A 60 -3.40 -11.44 7.14
N ILE A 61 -2.44 -12.11 7.79
CA ILE A 61 -1.88 -13.39 7.33
C ILE A 61 -1.51 -13.31 5.84
N THR A 62 -0.64 -12.36 5.49
CA THR A 62 -0.27 -12.09 4.11
C THR A 62 1.25 -12.02 3.92
N SER A 63 1.73 -12.49 2.78
CA SER A 63 3.13 -12.40 2.35
C SER A 63 3.52 -11.02 1.83
N VAL A 64 2.55 -10.15 1.52
CA VAL A 64 2.81 -8.78 1.06
C VAL A 64 3.68 -8.05 2.08
N LYS A 65 4.82 -7.50 1.65
CA LYS A 65 5.79 -6.82 2.53
C LYS A 65 5.43 -5.36 2.78
N ASP A 66 4.96 -4.64 1.75
CA ASP A 66 4.61 -3.21 1.87
C ASP A 66 3.11 -2.96 1.74
N LYS A 67 2.42 -3.01 2.87
CA LYS A 67 0.96 -2.80 2.95
C LYS A 67 0.58 -1.32 2.94
N THR A 68 1.52 -0.45 3.27
CA THR A 68 1.30 0.99 3.43
C THR A 68 1.70 1.82 2.21
N SER A 69 2.28 1.19 1.19
CA SER A 69 2.60 1.87 -0.06
C SER A 69 1.33 2.27 -0.81
N GLY A 70 1.25 3.55 -1.22
CA GLY A 70 0.20 4.09 -2.09
C GLY A 70 0.53 3.96 -3.58
N TYR A 71 1.76 3.54 -3.93
CA TYR A 71 2.17 3.36 -5.32
C TYR A 71 1.71 2.00 -5.83
N ARG A 72 0.53 1.96 -6.44
CA ARG A 72 -0.12 0.72 -6.87
C ARG A 72 -0.71 0.85 -8.26
N LEU A 73 -0.70 -0.27 -8.98
CA LEU A 73 -1.42 -0.44 -10.25
C LEU A 73 -2.48 -1.53 -10.07
N TYR A 74 -3.67 -1.29 -10.60
CA TYR A 74 -4.81 -2.21 -10.54
C TYR A 74 -5.32 -2.47 -11.95
N LYS A 75 -5.76 -3.69 -12.25
CA LYS A 75 -6.66 -3.91 -13.38
C LYS A 75 -7.93 -3.09 -13.19
N GLN A 76 -8.44 -2.46 -14.23
CA GLN A 76 -9.60 -1.57 -14.16
C GLN A 76 -10.81 -2.23 -13.48
N LYS A 77 -11.17 -3.45 -13.87
CA LYS A 77 -12.27 -4.22 -13.27
C LYS A 77 -12.09 -4.44 -11.77
N ILE A 78 -10.85 -4.75 -11.35
CA ILE A 78 -10.54 -4.96 -9.93
C ILE A 78 -10.67 -3.66 -9.14
N LEU A 79 -10.17 -2.56 -9.69
CA LEU A 79 -10.29 -1.24 -9.06
C LEU A 79 -11.75 -0.84 -8.86
N GLN A 80 -12.60 -1.05 -9.86
CA GLN A 80 -14.04 -0.77 -9.77
C GLN A 80 -14.72 -1.59 -8.67
N ASN A 81 -14.42 -2.89 -8.57
CA ASN A 81 -14.94 -3.76 -7.52
C ASN A 81 -14.51 -3.31 -6.12
N ILE A 82 -13.24 -2.98 -5.95
CA ILE A 82 -12.72 -2.50 -4.66
C ILE A 82 -13.31 -1.13 -4.32
N ALA A 83 -13.36 -0.20 -5.28
CA ALA A 83 -13.83 1.16 -5.08
C ALA A 83 -15.29 1.23 -4.59
N SER A 84 -16.13 0.30 -5.03
CA SER A 84 -17.52 0.21 -4.56
C SER A 84 -17.70 -0.28 -3.12
N SER A 85 -16.64 -0.83 -2.53
CA SER A 85 -16.69 -1.56 -1.25
C SER A 85 -15.98 -0.87 -0.10
N PHE A 86 -15.00 0.03 -0.36
CA PHE A 86 -14.24 0.67 0.72
C PHE A 86 -14.95 1.89 1.32
N LYS A 87 -14.70 2.15 2.59
CA LYS A 87 -15.36 3.21 3.39
C LYS A 87 -14.38 4.23 3.97
N SER A 88 -13.09 3.91 4.00
CA SER A 88 -12.06 4.78 4.56
C SER A 88 -11.84 6.04 3.73
N ARG A 89 -11.57 7.17 4.42
CA ARG A 89 -11.38 8.49 3.78
C ARG A 89 -9.97 9.08 3.95
N ASN A 90 -9.12 8.46 4.79
CA ASN A 90 -7.77 8.93 5.09
C ASN A 90 -6.75 7.85 4.72
N PHE A 91 -5.53 7.94 5.26
CA PHE A 91 -4.42 7.03 4.94
C PHE A 91 -4.71 5.54 5.15
N GLU A 92 -5.70 5.21 5.98
CA GLU A 92 -6.14 3.83 6.20
C GLU A 92 -6.77 3.19 4.96
N PHE A 93 -7.22 3.97 3.96
CA PHE A 93 -7.82 3.43 2.74
C PHE A 93 -6.90 2.45 2.00
N VAL A 94 -5.59 2.68 2.04
CA VAL A 94 -4.59 1.82 1.38
C VAL A 94 -4.60 0.40 1.96
N ILE A 95 -4.74 0.31 3.29
CA ILE A 95 -4.85 -0.98 3.99
C ILE A 95 -6.22 -1.62 3.73
N GLU A 96 -7.30 -0.83 3.74
CA GLU A 96 -8.64 -1.35 3.47
C GLU A 96 -8.74 -1.95 2.07
N MET A 97 -8.21 -1.26 1.05
CA MET A 97 -8.14 -1.79 -0.32
C MET A 97 -7.36 -3.12 -0.38
N LEU A 98 -6.26 -3.23 0.37
CA LEU A 98 -5.51 -4.47 0.46
C LEU A 98 -6.34 -5.58 1.15
N MET A 99 -7.05 -5.26 2.23
CA MET A 99 -7.91 -6.23 2.92
C MET A 99 -9.02 -6.76 2.01
N ILE A 100 -9.67 -5.89 1.23
CA ILE A 100 -10.67 -6.28 0.23
C ILE A 100 -10.02 -7.18 -0.83
N ALA A 101 -8.84 -6.81 -1.31
CA ALA A 101 -8.12 -7.59 -2.31
C ALA A 101 -7.76 -9.01 -1.82
N LEU A 102 -7.24 -9.12 -0.59
CA LEU A 102 -6.91 -10.40 0.03
C LEU A 102 -8.16 -11.26 0.25
N LYS A 103 -9.25 -10.65 0.68
CA LYS A 103 -10.51 -11.34 0.93
C LYS A 103 -11.13 -11.90 -0.36
N ASN A 104 -10.98 -11.18 -1.48
CA ASN A 104 -11.41 -11.63 -2.81
C ASN A 104 -10.38 -12.50 -3.51
N LYS A 105 -9.26 -12.86 -2.85
CA LYS A 105 -8.19 -13.72 -3.39
C LYS A 105 -7.58 -13.19 -4.70
N TYR A 106 -7.53 -11.87 -4.88
CA TYR A 106 -6.88 -11.26 -6.04
C TYR A 106 -5.38 -11.54 -6.03
N LYS A 107 -4.80 -11.78 -7.21
CA LYS A 107 -3.36 -12.01 -7.38
C LYS A 107 -2.61 -10.70 -7.19
N ILE A 108 -1.87 -10.61 -6.07
CA ILE A 108 -1.08 -9.42 -5.72
C ILE A 108 0.39 -9.71 -5.96
N GLN A 109 1.07 -8.79 -6.63
CA GLN A 109 2.51 -8.86 -6.86
C GLN A 109 3.19 -7.60 -6.33
N GLU A 110 4.38 -7.73 -5.77
CA GLU A 110 5.22 -6.62 -5.37
C GLU A 110 6.38 -6.45 -6.33
N ILE A 111 6.66 -5.21 -6.71
CA ILE A 111 7.87 -4.83 -7.46
C ILE A 111 8.69 -3.85 -6.63
N PRO A 112 10.03 -3.89 -6.72
CA PRO A 112 10.88 -2.97 -5.98
C PRO A 112 10.75 -1.56 -6.55
N ILE A 113 10.67 -0.57 -5.67
CA ILE A 113 10.65 0.85 -6.03
C ILE A 113 11.74 1.63 -5.29
N THR A 114 12.06 2.78 -5.84
CA THR A 114 12.83 3.81 -5.15
C THR A 114 11.87 4.81 -4.52
N PHE A 115 11.85 4.85 -3.20
CA PHE A 115 11.10 5.85 -2.45
C PHE A 115 12.05 6.94 -1.96
N ASN A 116 11.88 8.15 -2.46
CA ASN A 116 12.68 9.30 -2.05
C ASN A 116 11.87 10.17 -1.10
N TYR A 117 12.18 10.07 0.20
CA TYR A 117 11.46 10.88 1.19
C TYR A 117 11.77 12.37 0.95
N ARG A 118 10.72 13.18 0.76
CA ARG A 118 10.85 14.62 0.52
C ARG A 118 11.66 15.30 1.63
N ILE A 119 12.60 16.14 1.22
CA ILE A 119 13.44 16.94 2.11
C ILE A 119 12.70 18.21 2.53
N TYR A 120 11.84 18.73 1.64
CA TYR A 120 11.10 19.97 1.86
C TYR A 120 9.61 19.71 2.15
N GLY A 121 9.02 20.62 2.95
CA GLY A 121 7.62 20.56 3.33
C GLY A 121 7.35 19.69 4.57
N LYS A 122 6.15 19.87 5.15
CA LYS A 122 5.71 19.09 6.31
C LYS A 122 4.75 17.98 5.89
N SER A 123 4.94 16.80 6.46
CA SER A 123 3.98 15.70 6.27
C SER A 123 2.63 16.08 6.89
N LYS A 124 1.56 16.02 6.11
CA LYS A 124 0.18 16.22 6.60
C LYS A 124 -0.35 14.99 7.36
N MET A 125 0.42 13.89 7.40
CA MET A 125 0.03 12.69 8.10
C MET A 125 0.14 12.88 9.62
N ASN A 126 -0.99 12.84 10.30
CA ASN A 126 -1.05 12.79 11.76
C ASN A 126 -1.00 11.33 12.20
N LEU A 127 0.12 10.93 12.83
CA LEU A 127 0.36 9.55 13.25
C LEU A 127 -0.72 9.02 14.19
N PHE A 128 -1.19 9.84 15.12
CA PHE A 128 -2.23 9.46 16.08
C PHE A 128 -3.58 9.21 15.39
N LYS A 129 -3.96 10.11 14.46
CA LYS A 129 -5.18 9.97 13.66
C LYS A 129 -5.10 8.72 12.77
N THR A 130 -3.94 8.47 12.17
CA THR A 130 -3.70 7.30 11.33
C THR A 130 -3.75 6.00 12.14
N ALA A 131 -3.12 5.96 13.33
CA ALA A 131 -3.18 4.79 14.22
C ALA A 131 -4.62 4.50 14.66
N LYS A 132 -5.40 5.53 15.01
CA LYS A 132 -6.83 5.39 15.34
C LYS A 132 -7.64 4.85 14.14
N GLY A 133 -7.33 5.33 12.92
CA GLY A 133 -7.93 4.83 11.68
C GLY A 133 -7.63 3.34 11.47
N TYR A 134 -6.40 2.93 11.66
CA TYR A 134 -6.00 1.51 11.57
C TYR A 134 -6.69 0.64 12.63
N ALA A 135 -6.76 1.09 13.89
CA ALA A 135 -7.47 0.36 14.94
C ALA A 135 -8.96 0.19 14.60
N LYS A 136 -9.61 1.27 14.13
CA LYS A 136 -11.00 1.21 13.67
C LYS A 136 -11.18 0.23 12.52
N LEU A 137 -10.27 0.25 11.53
CA LEU A 137 -10.31 -0.66 10.39
C LEU A 137 -10.22 -2.13 10.82
N LEU A 138 -9.36 -2.44 11.79
CA LEU A 138 -9.21 -3.79 12.34
C LEU A 138 -10.48 -4.29 13.04
N LEU A 139 -11.17 -3.42 13.78
CA LEU A 139 -12.46 -3.74 14.39
C LEU A 139 -13.56 -4.03 13.35
N TYR A 140 -13.50 -3.35 12.20
CA TYR A 140 -14.43 -3.56 11.09
C TYR A 140 -14.01 -4.68 10.12
N ARG A 141 -12.87 -5.34 10.32
CA ARG A 141 -12.33 -6.35 9.42
C ARG A 141 -13.35 -7.41 8.99
N ASN A 142 -14.14 -7.90 9.93
CA ASN A 142 -15.13 -8.95 9.68
C ASN A 142 -16.36 -8.45 8.89
N LYS A 143 -16.59 -7.13 8.85
CA LYS A 143 -17.72 -6.50 8.15
C LYS A 143 -17.37 -6.05 6.71
N ILE A 144 -16.12 -6.26 6.27
CA ILE A 144 -15.74 -6.00 4.89
C ILE A 144 -16.47 -7.02 4.01
N GLN A 145 -17.39 -6.54 3.19
CA GLN A 145 -18.19 -7.39 2.30
C GLN A 145 -17.35 -7.92 1.14
N ILE A 146 -17.58 -9.18 0.78
CA ILE A 146 -17.13 -9.79 -0.47
C ILE A 146 -18.28 -9.57 -1.46
N LYS A 147 -17.97 -9.02 -2.62
CA LYS A 147 -18.90 -9.02 -3.77
C LYS A 147 -18.45 -10.05 -4.77
#